data_0a8aed6e54ff2dd2e28f5c607029f73d
#
_entry.id   0a8aed6e54ff2dd2e28f5c607029f73d
#
_cell.length_a   1.000
_cell.length_b   1.000
_cell.length_c   1.000
_cell.angle_alpha   90.00
_cell.angle_beta   90.00
_cell.angle_gamma   90.00
#
_symmetry.space_group_name_H-M   'P 1'
#
loop_
_entity.id
_entity.type
_entity.pdbx_description
1 polymer ?
#
loop_
_entity_poly.entity_id
_entity_poly.type
_entity_poly.pdbx_seq_one_letter_code
_entity_poly.pdbx_strand_id
1 'polypeptide(L)'
;MALFEQISKDIVEAMKAKDKVALEALRNIKKFFLEAKTAPGANDELTDDAAMKILAKLAKQGKDTAALYVGQGRQDLADEELAQVEVISRYLPKQLSAEELEQLMANEVFHILT
;
A
#
# COMPACT_ATOMS: atom_id res chain seq x y z
N MET A 1 11.86 15.00 2.21
CA MET A 1 11.19 13.79 2.60
C MET A 1 11.29 12.75 1.49
N ALA A 2 12.00 11.68 1.77
CA ALA A 2 12.41 10.73 0.72
C ALA A 2 11.23 10.01 0.06
N LEU A 3 10.27 9.52 0.85
CA LEU A 3 9.15 8.77 0.28
C LEU A 3 8.23 9.62 -0.59
N PHE A 4 7.92 10.82 -0.16
CA PHE A 4 7.08 11.73 -0.96
C PHE A 4 7.73 12.03 -2.32
N GLU A 5 9.02 12.33 -2.29
CA GLU A 5 9.78 12.61 -3.50
C GLU A 5 9.88 11.38 -4.39
N GLN A 6 10.09 10.21 -3.79
CA GLN A 6 10.17 8.95 -4.53
C GLN A 6 8.84 8.64 -5.24
N ILE A 7 7.72 8.83 -4.57
CA ILE A 7 6.40 8.62 -5.19
C ILE A 7 6.21 9.56 -6.38
N SER A 8 6.55 10.84 -6.22
CA SER A 8 6.43 11.80 -7.31
C SER A 8 7.28 11.42 -8.52
N LYS A 9 8.49 10.94 -8.27
CA LYS A 9 9.41 10.48 -9.32
C LYS A 9 8.86 9.24 -10.01
N ASP A 10 8.33 8.30 -9.23
CA ASP A 10 7.80 7.05 -9.76
C ASP A 10 6.53 7.27 -10.59
N ILE A 11 5.75 8.31 -10.28
CA ILE A 11 4.61 8.70 -11.12
C ILE A 11 5.09 9.05 -12.53
N VAL A 12 6.17 9.81 -12.64
CA VAL A 12 6.74 10.18 -13.94
C VAL A 12 7.20 8.92 -14.68
N GLU A 13 7.86 8.01 -13.98
CA GLU A 13 8.33 6.77 -14.59
C GLU A 13 7.16 5.89 -15.07
N ALA A 14 6.08 5.82 -14.28
CA ALA A 14 4.88 5.08 -14.66
C ALA A 14 4.22 5.69 -15.90
N MET A 15 4.21 7.02 -15.99
CA MET A 15 3.68 7.71 -17.18
C MET A 15 4.50 7.36 -18.41
N LYS A 16 5.81 7.37 -18.30
CA LYS A 16 6.70 7.02 -19.42
C LYS A 16 6.53 5.56 -19.85
N ALA A 17 6.34 4.68 -18.88
CA ALA A 17 6.13 3.24 -19.15
C ALA A 17 4.72 2.92 -19.59
N LYS A 18 3.79 3.90 -19.52
CA LYS A 18 2.37 3.71 -19.83
C LYS A 18 1.73 2.64 -18.92
N ASP A 19 2.22 2.55 -17.69
CA ASP A 19 1.71 1.60 -16.70
C ASP A 19 0.54 2.23 -15.96
N LYS A 20 -0.66 1.96 -16.45
CA LYS A 20 -1.89 2.55 -15.91
C LYS A 20 -2.16 2.14 -14.48
N VAL A 21 -1.91 0.89 -14.14
CA VAL A 21 -2.15 0.38 -12.79
C VAL A 21 -1.23 1.08 -11.79
N ALA A 22 0.07 1.12 -12.11
CA ALA A 22 1.04 1.80 -11.25
C ALA A 22 0.72 3.28 -11.13
N LEU A 23 0.37 3.93 -12.23
CA LEU A 23 0.05 5.35 -12.23
C LEU A 23 -1.15 5.65 -11.33
N GLU A 24 -2.21 4.86 -11.43
CA GLU A 24 -3.40 5.03 -10.61
C GLU A 24 -3.09 4.84 -9.12
N ALA A 25 -2.36 3.77 -8.80
CA ALA A 25 -1.98 3.48 -7.42
C ALA A 25 -1.09 4.59 -6.84
N LEU A 26 -0.10 5.04 -7.61
CA LEU A 26 0.82 6.07 -7.17
C LEU A 26 0.13 7.43 -6.98
N ARG A 27 -0.79 7.78 -7.86
CA ARG A 27 -1.57 9.02 -7.72
C ARG A 27 -2.43 8.97 -6.47
N ASN A 28 -3.02 7.83 -6.17
CA ASN A 28 -3.81 7.65 -4.96
C ASN A 28 -2.94 7.81 -3.71
N ILE A 29 -1.77 7.20 -3.71
CA ILE A 29 -0.81 7.35 -2.60
C ILE A 29 -0.45 8.83 -2.42
N LYS A 30 -0.12 9.51 -3.50
CA LYS A 30 0.26 10.93 -3.44
C LYS A 30 -0.87 11.78 -2.88
N LYS A 31 -2.11 11.48 -3.25
CA LYS A 31 -3.28 12.18 -2.72
C LYS A 31 -3.32 12.10 -1.18
N PHE A 32 -3.17 10.89 -0.64
CA PHE A 32 -3.19 10.70 0.82
C PHE A 32 -1.97 11.33 1.49
N PHE A 33 -0.82 11.29 0.84
CA PHE A 33 0.36 11.97 1.36
C PHE A 33 0.15 13.49 1.43
N LEU A 34 -0.44 14.07 0.40
CA LEU A 34 -0.74 15.50 0.38
C LEU A 34 -1.75 15.88 1.45
N GLU A 35 -2.79 15.08 1.65
CA GLU A 35 -3.77 15.31 2.70
C GLU A 35 -3.11 15.29 4.08
N ALA A 36 -2.22 14.34 4.33
CA ALA A 36 -1.51 14.25 5.59
C ALA A 36 -0.55 15.42 5.79
N LYS A 37 0.14 15.80 4.73
CA LYS A 37 1.11 16.89 4.74
C LYS A 37 0.46 18.25 5.02
N THR A 38 -0.75 18.43 4.50
CA THR A 38 -1.48 19.70 4.64
C THR A 38 -2.49 19.70 5.79
N ALA A 39 -2.55 18.62 6.56
CA ALA A 39 -3.43 18.51 7.72
C ALA A 39 -3.05 19.54 8.78
N PRO A 40 -4.03 20.03 9.59
CA PRO A 40 -3.70 20.95 10.68
C PRO A 40 -2.65 20.35 11.62
N GLY A 41 -1.62 21.13 11.90
CA GLY A 41 -0.53 20.71 12.76
C GLY A 41 0.61 19.98 12.09
N ALA A 42 0.47 19.62 10.81
CA ALA A 42 1.51 18.92 10.07
C ALA A 42 2.65 19.82 9.59
N ASN A 43 2.41 21.13 9.50
CA ASN A 43 3.41 22.12 9.06
C ASN A 43 4.06 21.79 7.71
N ASP A 44 3.26 21.27 6.78
CA ASP A 44 3.74 20.83 5.46
C ASP A 44 4.81 19.73 5.53
N GLU A 45 4.86 18.99 6.62
CA GLU A 45 5.80 17.90 6.78
C GLU A 45 5.10 16.56 6.75
N LEU A 46 5.73 15.58 6.12
CA LEU A 46 5.30 14.19 6.15
C LEU A 46 6.54 13.34 6.44
N THR A 47 6.60 12.81 7.65
CA THR A 47 7.72 11.95 8.03
C THR A 47 7.62 10.60 7.31
N ASP A 48 8.76 9.91 7.18
CA ASP A 48 8.76 8.58 6.58
C ASP A 48 7.90 7.61 7.38
N ASP A 49 7.90 7.73 8.71
CA ASP A 49 7.04 6.89 9.56
C ASP A 49 5.56 7.11 9.26
N ALA A 50 5.13 8.36 9.14
CA ALA A 50 3.74 8.68 8.80
C ALA A 50 3.40 8.18 7.41
N ALA A 51 4.31 8.35 6.45
CA ALA A 51 4.13 7.86 5.09
C ALA A 51 3.98 6.34 5.06
N MET A 52 4.81 5.64 5.82
CA MET A 52 4.75 4.17 5.92
C MET A 52 3.42 3.70 6.50
N LYS A 53 2.89 4.40 7.50
CA LYS A 53 1.59 4.07 8.08
C LYS A 53 0.47 4.22 7.06
N ILE A 54 0.54 5.29 6.25
CA ILE A 54 -0.43 5.51 5.18
C ILE A 54 -0.37 4.37 4.16
N LEU A 55 0.84 4.01 3.73
CA LEU A 55 1.03 2.91 2.77
C LEU A 55 0.50 1.59 3.31
N ALA A 56 0.81 1.27 4.57
CA ALA A 56 0.33 0.04 5.20
C ALA A 56 -1.19 -0.01 5.27
N LYS A 57 -1.81 1.12 5.61
CA LYS A 57 -3.26 1.22 5.67
C LYS A 57 -3.89 1.04 4.29
N LEU A 58 -3.33 1.68 3.28
CA LEU A 58 -3.83 1.55 1.91
C LEU A 58 -3.70 0.11 1.39
N ALA A 59 -2.58 -0.54 1.69
CA ALA A 59 -2.39 -1.94 1.30
C ALA A 59 -3.42 -2.84 1.96
N LYS A 60 -3.67 -2.64 3.24
CA LYS A 60 -4.67 -3.41 3.98
C LYS A 60 -6.06 -3.20 3.42
N GLN A 61 -6.44 -1.93 3.21
CA GLN A 61 -7.75 -1.59 2.64
C GLN A 61 -7.93 -2.22 1.26
N GLY A 62 -6.89 -2.21 0.44
CA GLY A 62 -6.95 -2.82 -0.88
C GLY A 62 -7.18 -4.32 -0.81
N LYS A 63 -6.53 -5.00 0.12
CA LYS A 63 -6.71 -6.44 0.33
C LYS A 63 -8.13 -6.75 0.82
N ASP A 64 -8.63 -5.96 1.74
CA ASP A 64 -9.99 -6.13 2.27
C ASP A 64 -11.03 -5.91 1.16
N THR A 65 -10.84 -4.89 0.35
CA THR A 65 -11.72 -4.59 -0.78
C THR A 65 -11.68 -5.72 -1.81
N ALA A 66 -10.50 -6.24 -2.10
CA ALA A 66 -10.35 -7.37 -3.02
C ALA A 66 -11.13 -8.59 -2.50
N ALA A 67 -11.04 -8.87 -1.20
CA ALA A 67 -11.76 -9.99 -0.59
C ALA A 67 -13.27 -9.81 -0.73
N LEU A 68 -13.78 -8.58 -0.58
CA LEU A 68 -15.20 -8.30 -0.79
C LEU A 68 -15.62 -8.57 -2.23
N TYR A 69 -14.81 -8.17 -3.20
CA TYR A 69 -15.10 -8.44 -4.61
C TYR A 69 -15.12 -9.93 -4.92
N VAL A 70 -14.19 -10.69 -4.36
CA VAL A 70 -14.18 -12.14 -4.52
C VAL A 70 -15.49 -12.73 -3.98
N GLY A 71 -15.93 -12.28 -2.80
CA GLY A 71 -17.21 -12.72 -2.21
C GLY A 71 -18.41 -12.39 -3.05
N GLN A 72 -18.33 -11.35 -3.88
CA GLN A 72 -19.40 -10.92 -4.78
C GLN A 72 -19.30 -11.55 -6.17
N GLY A 73 -18.34 -12.44 -6.38
CA GLY A 73 -18.11 -13.05 -7.69
C GLY A 73 -17.44 -12.12 -8.71
N ARG A 74 -16.82 -11.06 -8.24
CA ARG A 74 -16.16 -10.08 -9.10
C ARG A 74 -14.64 -10.22 -9.01
N GLN A 75 -14.15 -11.35 -9.53
CA GLN A 75 -12.70 -11.62 -9.55
C GLN A 75 -11.92 -10.57 -10.35
N ASP A 76 -12.53 -10.03 -11.40
CA ASP A 76 -11.94 -8.97 -12.23
C ASP A 76 -11.60 -7.73 -11.40
N LEU A 77 -12.52 -7.29 -10.55
CA LEU A 77 -12.31 -6.13 -9.69
C LEU A 77 -11.33 -6.46 -8.56
N ALA A 78 -11.40 -7.67 -8.03
CA ALA A 78 -10.45 -8.11 -7.01
C ALA A 78 -9.02 -8.09 -7.53
N ASP A 79 -8.81 -8.56 -8.76
CA ASP A 79 -7.49 -8.57 -9.38
C ASP A 79 -6.94 -7.16 -9.59
N GLU A 80 -7.80 -6.21 -9.97
CA GLU A 80 -7.40 -4.81 -10.09
C GLU A 80 -6.95 -4.23 -8.76
N GLU A 81 -7.69 -4.49 -7.69
CA GLU A 81 -7.33 -4.03 -6.35
C GLU A 81 -6.00 -4.64 -5.89
N LEU A 82 -5.82 -5.94 -6.12
CA LEU A 82 -4.58 -6.61 -5.73
C LEU A 82 -3.38 -6.11 -6.53
N ALA A 83 -3.58 -5.76 -7.80
CA ALA A 83 -2.51 -5.17 -8.60
C ALA A 83 -2.06 -3.82 -8.03
N GLN A 84 -3.00 -3.01 -7.55
CA GLN A 84 -2.67 -1.75 -6.90
C GLN A 84 -1.99 -1.97 -5.56
N VAL A 85 -2.43 -2.96 -4.79
CA VAL A 85 -1.79 -3.34 -3.53
C VAL A 85 -0.33 -3.73 -3.77
N GLU A 86 -0.06 -4.45 -4.85
CA GLU A 86 1.32 -4.81 -5.19
C GLU A 86 2.19 -3.56 -5.37
N VAL A 87 1.69 -2.56 -6.08
CA VAL A 87 2.42 -1.30 -6.27
C VAL A 87 2.69 -0.62 -4.93
N ILE A 88 1.68 -0.53 -4.08
CA ILE A 88 1.81 0.06 -2.74
C ILE A 88 2.86 -0.71 -1.93
N SER A 89 2.83 -2.02 -2.02
CA SER A 89 3.71 -2.89 -1.26
C SER A 89 5.19 -2.72 -1.59
N ARG A 90 5.51 -2.23 -2.77
CA ARG A 90 6.90 -1.97 -3.17
C ARG A 90 7.59 -0.97 -2.26
N TYR A 91 6.83 -0.12 -1.59
CA TYR A 91 7.37 0.91 -0.70
C TYR A 91 7.39 0.48 0.76
N LEU A 92 6.78 -0.65 1.07
CA LEU A 92 6.77 -1.18 2.43
C LEU A 92 8.01 -2.03 2.68
N PRO A 93 8.50 -2.07 3.95
CA PRO A 93 9.64 -2.92 4.25
C PRO A 93 9.22 -4.38 4.10
N LYS A 94 10.15 -5.18 3.66
CA LYS A 94 10.07 -6.63 3.46
C LYS A 94 8.65 -7.20 3.39
N GLN A 95 8.22 -7.53 2.19
CA GLN A 95 6.94 -8.18 1.96
C GLN A 95 7.04 -9.68 2.24
N LEU A 96 6.16 -10.16 3.11
CA LEU A 96 6.02 -11.60 3.35
C LEU A 96 4.93 -12.12 2.45
N SER A 97 5.14 -13.32 1.90
CA SER A 97 4.07 -14.01 1.18
C SER A 97 2.97 -14.39 2.18
N ALA A 98 1.77 -14.72 1.67
CA ALA A 98 0.69 -15.16 2.54
C ALA A 98 1.10 -16.35 3.39
N GLU A 99 1.84 -17.27 2.81
CA GLU A 99 2.36 -18.45 3.50
C GLU A 99 3.31 -18.07 4.63
N GLU A 100 4.25 -17.18 4.35
CA GLU A 100 5.20 -16.72 5.37
C GLU A 100 4.48 -15.98 6.49
N LEU A 101 3.46 -15.21 6.16
CA LEU A 101 2.67 -14.49 7.15
C LEU A 101 1.93 -15.47 8.06
N GLU A 102 1.32 -16.50 7.50
CA GLU A 102 0.65 -17.53 8.27
C GLU A 102 1.60 -18.26 9.20
N GLN A 103 2.79 -18.60 8.72
CA GLN A 103 3.80 -19.25 9.54
C GLN A 103 4.26 -18.34 10.68
N LEU A 104 4.41 -17.06 10.42
CA LEU A 104 4.81 -16.11 11.45
C LEU A 104 3.75 -16.01 12.53
N MET A 105 2.48 -15.92 12.14
CA MET A 105 1.36 -15.87 13.07
C MET A 105 1.23 -17.17 13.87
N ALA A 106 1.41 -18.30 13.20
CA ALA A 106 1.38 -19.60 13.87
C ALA A 106 2.50 -19.72 14.89
N ASN A 107 3.70 -19.25 14.53
CA ASN A 107 4.84 -19.25 15.43
C ASN A 107 4.61 -18.37 16.65
N GLU A 108 3.99 -17.23 16.48
CA GLU A 108 3.66 -16.34 17.58
C GLU A 108 2.68 -16.98 18.55
N VAL A 109 1.62 -17.59 18.00
CA VAL A 109 0.62 -18.30 18.82
C VAL A 109 1.28 -19.46 19.57
N PHE A 110 2.10 -20.22 18.89
CA PHE A 110 2.82 -21.34 19.50
C PHE A 110 3.76 -20.85 20.61
N HIS A 111 4.44 -19.76 20.37
CA HIS A 111 5.35 -19.14 21.32
C HIS A 111 4.64 -18.68 22.58
N ILE A 112 3.45 -18.11 22.42
CA ILE A 112 2.63 -17.66 23.54
C ILE A 112 2.17 -18.85 24.40
N LEU A 113 1.85 -19.98 23.75
CA LEU A 113 1.38 -21.16 24.44
C LEU A 113 2.49 -21.90 25.17
N THR A 114 3.71 -21.67 24.82
CA THR A 114 4.86 -22.30 25.47
C THR A 114 5.50 -21.37 26.50
#